data_b936fbf9e466ed75257e8c9ccaa4ebbc
#
_entry.id   b936fbf9e466ed75257e8c9ccaa4ebbc
#
_cell.length_a   1.000
_cell.length_b   1.000
_cell.length_c   1.000
_cell.angle_alpha   90.00
_cell.angle_beta   90.00
_cell.angle_gamma   90.00
#
_symmetry.space_group_name_H-M   'P 1'
#
loop_
_entity.id
_entity.type
_entity.pdbx_description
1 polymer ?
#
loop_
_entity_poly.entity_id
_entity_poly.type
_entity_poly.pdbx_seq_one_letter_code
_entity_poly.pdbx_strand_id
1 'polypeptide(L)'
;MVITEQIDNGYRLSLMPNSSISWQGSLLFLALISFPISIIGITFFFYGAPIILPFAGLEILIVGTALYVVFKKSSKKEVITLTKEKLTIEKGRFRPDSVSEFIREWSYVFVEKPSHHWYPIKIVISSKGEKIPGGNFLTEEEKKEFVSSLEEIISEYRTN
;
A
#
# COMPACT_ATOMS: atom_id res chain seq x y z
N MET A 1 -3.25 -7.55 -3.92
CA MET A 1 -2.83 -8.96 -4.09
C MET A 1 -2.47 -9.53 -2.73
N VAL A 2 -3.09 -10.65 -2.37
CA VAL A 2 -2.85 -11.38 -1.11
C VAL A 2 -2.05 -12.63 -1.47
N ILE A 3 -0.95 -12.87 -0.77
CA ILE A 3 -0.12 -14.07 -0.94
C ILE A 3 -0.05 -14.74 0.43
N THR A 4 -0.50 -15.99 0.51
CA THR A 4 -0.45 -16.81 1.72
C THR A 4 0.64 -17.84 1.55
N GLU A 5 1.59 -17.87 2.47
CA GLU A 5 2.70 -18.84 2.53
C GLU A 5 2.65 -19.58 3.86
N GLN A 6 2.78 -20.89 3.79
CA GLN A 6 2.95 -21.72 4.99
C GLN A 6 4.43 -21.71 5.39
N ILE A 7 4.71 -21.42 6.66
CA ILE A 7 6.05 -21.42 7.25
C ILE A 7 6.13 -22.51 8.32
N ASP A 8 7.33 -22.91 8.72
CA ASP A 8 7.55 -24.03 9.67
C ASP A 8 6.73 -23.92 10.97
N ASN A 9 6.44 -22.71 11.43
CA ASN A 9 5.71 -22.45 12.68
C ASN A 9 4.37 -21.73 12.48
N GLY A 10 3.83 -21.68 11.27
CA GLY A 10 2.56 -20.98 11.04
C GLY A 10 2.33 -20.53 9.61
N TYR A 11 1.63 -19.42 9.47
CA TYR A 11 1.26 -18.85 8.18
C TYR A 11 1.74 -17.40 8.06
N ARG A 12 2.18 -17.03 6.88
CA ARG A 12 2.56 -15.67 6.52
C ARG A 12 1.66 -15.17 5.40
N LEU A 13 0.91 -14.11 5.68
CA LEU A 13 0.08 -13.43 4.70
C LEU A 13 0.76 -12.12 4.30
N SER A 14 1.17 -12.04 3.05
CA SER A 14 1.79 -10.85 2.47
C SER A 14 0.76 -10.06 1.68
N LEU A 15 0.40 -8.89 2.17
CA LEU A 15 -0.52 -7.96 1.52
C LEU A 15 0.29 -6.94 0.72
N MET A 16 0.11 -6.95 -0.58
CA MET A 16 0.79 -6.01 -1.49
C MET A 16 -0.25 -5.12 -2.17
N PRO A 17 -0.03 -3.79 -2.21
CA PRO A 17 -0.90 -2.92 -2.98
C PRO A 17 -0.78 -3.24 -4.47
N ASN A 18 -1.90 -3.18 -5.17
CA ASN A 18 -1.93 -3.25 -6.64
C ASN A 18 -1.33 -1.95 -7.18
N SER A 19 -0.03 -1.96 -7.43
CA SER A 19 0.67 -0.85 -8.06
C SER A 19 0.59 -1.02 -9.57
N SER A 20 -0.27 -0.22 -10.21
CA SER A 20 -0.46 -0.25 -11.66
C SER A 20 0.76 0.26 -12.44
N ILE A 21 1.61 1.07 -11.81
CA ILE A 21 2.77 1.69 -12.45
C ILE A 21 4.02 1.41 -11.64
N SER A 22 5.01 0.80 -12.30
CA SER A 22 6.35 0.62 -11.72
C SER A 22 7.08 1.97 -11.59
N TRP A 23 8.12 2.04 -10.77
CA TRP A 23 8.96 3.23 -10.69
C TRP A 23 9.54 3.66 -12.05
N GLN A 24 9.98 2.68 -12.83
CA GLN A 24 10.47 2.91 -14.19
C GLN A 24 9.38 3.47 -15.11
N GLY A 25 8.16 2.96 -15.02
CA GLY A 25 7.00 3.49 -15.75
C GLY A 25 6.68 4.93 -15.37
N SER A 26 6.76 5.27 -14.08
CA SER A 26 6.56 6.65 -13.61
C SER A 26 7.64 7.60 -14.13
N LEU A 27 8.90 7.16 -14.17
CA LEU A 27 10.01 7.95 -14.73
C LEU A 27 9.87 8.13 -16.24
N LEU A 28 9.47 7.07 -16.96
CA LEU A 28 9.22 7.15 -18.39
C LEU A 28 8.09 8.13 -18.70
N PHE A 29 6.99 8.06 -17.95
CA PHE A 29 5.87 8.98 -18.08
C PHE A 29 6.28 10.43 -17.81
N LEU A 30 7.06 10.67 -16.74
CA LEU A 30 7.61 11.98 -16.44
C LEU A 30 8.50 12.51 -17.58
N ALA A 31 9.39 11.68 -18.13
CA ALA A 31 10.26 12.04 -19.24
C ALA A 31 9.44 12.40 -20.49
N LEU A 32 8.39 11.64 -20.77
CA LEU A 32 7.53 11.83 -21.94
C LEU A 32 6.75 13.14 -21.88
N ILE A 33 6.31 13.55 -20.67
CA ILE A 33 5.67 14.87 -20.46
C ILE A 33 6.69 15.99 -20.43
N SER A 34 7.84 15.78 -19.78
CA SER A 34 8.87 16.81 -19.64
C SER A 34 9.52 17.19 -20.97
N PHE A 35 9.60 16.26 -21.91
CA PHE A 35 10.25 16.49 -23.20
C PHE A 35 9.58 17.63 -24.02
N PRO A 36 8.27 17.58 -24.33
CA PRO A 36 7.61 18.69 -25.06
C PRO A 36 7.60 19.98 -24.27
N ILE A 37 7.41 19.94 -22.94
CA ILE A 37 7.43 21.12 -22.09
C ILE A 37 8.80 21.82 -22.17
N SER A 38 9.89 21.05 -22.13
CA SER A 38 11.25 21.57 -22.25
C SER A 38 11.52 22.19 -23.62
N ILE A 39 11.05 21.56 -24.69
CA ILE A 39 11.19 22.13 -26.05
C ILE A 39 10.48 23.48 -26.14
N ILE A 40 9.25 23.55 -25.66
CA ILE A 40 8.46 24.79 -25.65
C ILE A 40 9.20 25.88 -24.84
N GLY A 41 9.61 25.55 -23.61
CA GLY A 41 10.32 26.48 -22.73
C GLY A 41 11.60 27.02 -23.35
N ILE A 42 12.42 26.18 -23.95
CA ILE A 42 13.67 26.55 -24.63
C ILE A 42 13.37 27.39 -25.87
N THR A 43 12.37 27.01 -26.66
CA THR A 43 12.00 27.76 -27.86
C THR A 43 11.59 29.21 -27.49
N PHE A 44 10.69 29.38 -26.54
CA PHE A 44 10.26 30.71 -26.13
C PHE A 44 11.36 31.49 -25.44
N PHE A 45 12.29 30.88 -24.77
CA PHE A 45 13.48 31.56 -24.25
C PHE A 45 14.24 32.28 -25.34
N PHE A 46 14.47 31.65 -26.50
CA PHE A 46 15.14 32.27 -27.64
C PHE A 46 14.30 33.32 -28.35
N TYR A 47 12.97 33.23 -28.27
CA TYR A 47 12.05 34.27 -28.80
C TYR A 47 11.85 35.48 -27.88
N GLY A 48 12.64 35.59 -26.80
CA GLY A 48 12.60 36.77 -25.92
C GLY A 48 11.57 36.69 -24.79
N ALA A 49 11.07 35.50 -24.49
CA ALA A 49 10.19 35.24 -23.36
C ALA A 49 10.83 34.32 -22.31
N PRO A 50 11.94 34.73 -21.64
CA PRO A 50 12.72 33.87 -20.74
C PRO A 50 11.95 33.41 -19.51
N ILE A 51 10.89 34.11 -19.13
CA ILE A 51 10.07 33.80 -17.96
C ILE A 51 9.33 32.43 -18.09
N ILE A 52 9.14 31.93 -19.30
CA ILE A 52 8.48 30.64 -19.56
C ILE A 52 9.35 29.46 -19.06
N LEU A 53 10.67 29.62 -19.11
CA LEU A 53 11.58 28.56 -18.70
C LEU A 53 11.46 28.17 -17.22
N PRO A 54 11.47 29.11 -16.26
CA PRO A 54 11.23 28.79 -14.85
C PRO A 54 9.83 28.20 -14.59
N PHE A 55 8.80 28.62 -15.31
CA PHE A 55 7.46 28.04 -15.20
C PHE A 55 7.45 26.58 -15.69
N ALA A 56 8.05 26.28 -16.82
CA ALA A 56 8.20 24.93 -17.35
C ALA A 56 8.95 24.02 -16.35
N GLY A 57 10.03 24.54 -15.75
CA GLY A 57 10.77 23.82 -14.70
C GLY A 57 9.92 23.54 -13.46
N LEU A 58 9.14 24.50 -12.99
CA LEU A 58 8.23 24.37 -11.86
C LEU A 58 7.14 23.32 -12.14
N GLU A 59 6.58 23.29 -13.32
CA GLU A 59 5.55 22.35 -13.74
C GLU A 59 6.07 20.90 -13.70
N ILE A 60 7.26 20.67 -14.28
CA ILE A 60 7.93 19.38 -14.24
C ILE A 60 8.22 18.96 -12.78
N LEU A 61 8.64 19.88 -11.94
CA LEU A 61 8.93 19.62 -10.53
C LEU A 61 7.67 19.23 -9.76
N ILE A 62 6.54 19.91 -9.98
CA ILE A 62 5.26 19.60 -9.36
C ILE A 62 4.81 18.19 -9.75
N VAL A 63 4.81 17.89 -11.06
CA VAL A 63 4.41 16.56 -11.56
C VAL A 63 5.34 15.48 -11.03
N GLY A 64 6.65 15.70 -11.06
CA GLY A 64 7.64 14.76 -10.53
C GLY A 64 7.46 14.50 -9.04
N THR A 65 7.20 15.54 -8.25
CA THR A 65 6.93 15.42 -6.82
C THR A 65 5.63 14.64 -6.56
N ALA A 66 4.57 14.94 -7.31
CA ALA A 66 3.30 14.22 -7.20
C ALA A 66 3.47 12.73 -7.49
N LEU A 67 4.15 12.37 -8.58
CA LEU A 67 4.46 10.98 -8.93
C LEU A 67 5.29 10.29 -7.85
N TYR A 68 6.30 10.96 -7.30
CA TYR A 68 7.12 10.43 -6.22
C TYR A 68 6.29 10.13 -4.96
N VAL A 69 5.41 11.05 -4.56
CA VAL A 69 4.53 10.89 -3.38
C VAL A 69 3.57 9.73 -3.59
N VAL A 70 2.93 9.64 -4.76
CA VAL A 70 2.03 8.55 -5.11
C VAL A 70 2.77 7.21 -5.08
N PHE A 71 3.94 7.14 -5.71
CA PHE A 71 4.75 5.93 -5.71
C PHE A 71 5.18 5.50 -4.31
N LYS A 72 5.62 6.45 -3.47
CA LYS A 72 6.00 6.18 -2.08
C LYS A 72 4.83 5.62 -1.28
N LYS A 73 3.63 6.15 -1.48
CA LYS A 73 2.42 5.70 -0.79
C LYS A 73 1.96 4.32 -1.28
N SER A 74 2.03 4.06 -2.59
CA SER A 74 1.61 2.79 -3.21
C SER A 74 2.60 1.63 -3.02
N SER A 75 3.77 1.88 -2.44
CA SER A 75 4.81 0.85 -2.26
C SER A 75 4.84 0.23 -0.87
N LYS A 76 3.94 0.61 0.03
CA LYS A 76 3.89 0.03 1.39
C LYS A 76 3.26 -1.35 1.35
N LYS A 77 3.98 -2.32 1.88
CA LYS A 77 3.51 -3.71 2.06
C LYS A 77 3.13 -3.93 3.52
N GLU A 78 2.15 -4.78 3.75
CA GLU A 78 1.83 -5.28 5.08
C GLU A 78 2.06 -6.79 5.10
N VAL A 79 2.77 -7.28 6.09
CA VAL A 79 3.01 -8.71 6.30
C VAL A 79 2.41 -9.10 7.64
N ILE A 80 1.51 -10.07 7.61
CA ILE A 80 0.87 -10.60 8.80
C ILE A 80 1.36 -12.03 8.99
N THR A 81 2.09 -12.25 10.06
CA THR A 81 2.62 -13.56 10.42
C THR A 81 1.84 -14.12 11.60
N LEU A 82 1.20 -15.26 11.39
CA LEU A 82 0.50 -16.02 12.43
C LEU A 82 1.35 -17.22 12.82
N THR A 83 1.77 -17.25 14.08
CA THR A 83 2.41 -18.42 14.69
C THR A 83 1.47 -19.03 15.72
N LYS A 84 1.87 -20.15 16.33
CA LYS A 84 1.08 -20.80 17.40
C LYS A 84 0.81 -19.88 18.60
N GLU A 85 1.72 -18.95 18.89
CA GLU A 85 1.67 -18.09 20.07
C GLU A 85 1.39 -16.61 19.76
N LYS A 86 1.87 -16.12 18.60
CA LYS A 86 1.90 -14.70 18.29
C LYS A 86 1.29 -14.41 16.92
N LEU A 87 0.68 -13.25 16.85
CA LEU A 87 0.28 -12.58 15.62
C LEU A 87 1.16 -11.33 15.47
N THR A 88 1.98 -11.28 14.44
CA THR A 88 2.88 -10.16 14.15
C THR A 88 2.41 -9.44 12.90
N ILE A 89 2.23 -8.13 13.00
CA ILE A 89 1.85 -7.27 11.87
C ILE A 89 3.03 -6.35 11.58
N GLU A 90 3.63 -6.52 10.43
CA GLU A 90 4.73 -5.70 9.94
C GLU A 90 4.23 -4.81 8.80
N LYS A 91 4.44 -3.51 8.92
CA LYS A 91 4.11 -2.54 7.87
C LYS A 91 5.38 -1.83 7.44
N GLY A 92 5.68 -1.85 6.14
CA GLY A 92 6.87 -1.21 5.61
C GLY A 92 7.05 -1.44 4.13
N ARG A 93 8.18 -0.96 3.59
CA ARG A 93 8.52 -1.13 2.18
C ARG A 93 9.66 -2.15 1.98
N PHE A 94 10.84 -1.86 2.49
CA PHE A 94 12.05 -2.71 2.45
C PHE A 94 12.44 -3.18 3.85
N ARG A 95 12.13 -2.37 4.85
CA ARG A 95 12.24 -2.72 6.26
C ARG A 95 10.91 -2.40 6.93
N PRO A 96 10.52 -3.11 7.97
CA PRO A 96 9.31 -2.78 8.71
C PRO A 96 9.48 -1.38 9.34
N ASP A 97 8.60 -0.46 8.94
CA ASP A 97 8.49 0.88 9.54
C ASP A 97 7.80 0.79 10.91
N SER A 98 6.92 -0.21 11.07
CA SER A 98 6.23 -0.53 12.31
C SER A 98 6.02 -2.03 12.43
N VAL A 99 6.28 -2.56 13.62
CA VAL A 99 6.02 -3.95 13.98
C VAL A 99 5.10 -3.94 15.18
N SER A 100 3.98 -4.64 15.08
CA SER A 100 3.03 -4.82 16.17
C SER A 100 2.90 -6.30 16.46
N GLU A 101 3.20 -6.70 17.68
CA GLU A 101 3.09 -8.09 18.12
C GLU A 101 1.90 -8.23 19.09
N PHE A 102 1.07 -9.22 18.83
CA PHE A 102 -0.08 -9.55 19.64
C PHE A 102 -0.05 -11.03 20.05
N ILE A 103 -0.63 -11.32 21.19
CA ILE A 103 -0.89 -12.70 21.59
C ILE A 103 -2.05 -13.21 20.75
N ARG A 104 -1.85 -14.33 20.08
CA ARG A 104 -2.81 -14.87 19.12
C ARG A 104 -4.18 -15.16 19.75
N GLU A 105 -4.20 -15.78 20.94
CA GLU A 105 -5.45 -16.17 21.64
C GLU A 105 -6.40 -14.99 21.89
N TRP A 106 -5.86 -13.76 21.95
CA TRP A 106 -6.61 -12.55 22.23
C TRP A 106 -6.79 -11.67 21.00
N SER A 107 -6.41 -12.18 19.85
CA SER A 107 -6.51 -11.45 18.59
C SER A 107 -7.75 -11.86 17.82
N TYR A 108 -8.56 -10.89 17.46
CA TYR A 108 -9.77 -11.06 16.69
C TYR A 108 -9.71 -10.20 15.43
N VAL A 109 -10.21 -10.75 14.34
CA VAL A 109 -10.35 -10.02 13.10
C VAL A 109 -11.79 -9.56 12.96
N PHE A 110 -11.98 -8.28 12.83
CA PHE A 110 -13.29 -7.68 12.63
C PHE A 110 -13.37 -7.04 11.27
N VAL A 111 -14.47 -7.31 10.59
CA VAL A 111 -14.84 -6.61 9.36
C VAL A 111 -15.83 -5.51 9.76
N GLU A 112 -15.33 -4.29 9.84
CA GLU A 112 -16.21 -3.13 10.05
C GLU A 112 -16.91 -2.80 8.74
N LYS A 113 -18.23 -3.06 8.67
CA LYS A 113 -19.07 -2.60 7.58
C LYS A 113 -19.30 -1.10 7.74
N PRO A 114 -19.00 -0.29 6.73
CA PRO A 114 -19.21 1.14 6.82
C PRO A 114 -20.70 1.48 6.90
N SER A 115 -21.03 2.56 7.60
CA SER A 115 -22.40 3.06 7.73
C SER A 115 -23.03 3.49 6.40
N HIS A 116 -22.22 3.78 5.38
CA HIS A 116 -22.65 4.17 4.05
C HIS A 116 -22.01 3.27 2.98
N HIS A 117 -22.81 2.89 1.99
CA HIS A 117 -22.43 2.03 0.86
C HIS A 117 -21.20 2.54 0.06
N TRP A 118 -20.87 3.82 0.15
CA TRP A 118 -19.77 4.47 -0.57
C TRP A 118 -18.41 4.31 0.13
N TYR A 119 -18.37 3.86 1.37
CA TYR A 119 -17.10 3.66 2.08
C TYR A 119 -16.64 2.22 1.96
N PRO A 120 -15.36 2.01 1.68
CA PRO A 120 -14.80 0.66 1.59
C PRO A 120 -14.85 -0.06 2.95
N ILE A 121 -15.07 -1.35 2.91
CA ILE A 121 -14.98 -2.25 4.07
C ILE A 121 -13.61 -2.05 4.73
N LYS A 122 -13.59 -1.94 6.06
CA LYS A 122 -12.35 -1.86 6.85
C LYS A 122 -12.13 -3.16 7.59
N ILE A 123 -10.93 -3.71 7.43
CA ILE A 123 -10.49 -4.86 8.20
C ILE A 123 -9.71 -4.32 9.40
N VAL A 124 -10.11 -4.71 10.59
CA VAL A 124 -9.50 -4.28 11.84
C VAL A 124 -9.08 -5.52 12.61
N ILE A 125 -7.80 -5.60 12.91
CA ILE A 125 -7.25 -6.62 13.80
C ILE A 125 -7.23 -6.02 15.19
N SER A 126 -7.95 -6.62 16.12
CA SER A 126 -8.03 -6.16 17.49
C SER A 126 -7.41 -7.17 18.43
N SER A 127 -6.60 -6.71 19.35
CA SER A 127 -6.04 -7.50 20.46
C SER A 127 -5.92 -6.63 21.70
N LYS A 128 -6.41 -7.10 22.85
CA LYS A 128 -6.39 -6.38 24.14
C LYS A 128 -6.89 -4.94 24.10
N GLY A 129 -7.85 -4.63 23.21
CA GLY A 129 -8.38 -3.27 23.07
C GLY A 129 -7.63 -2.38 22.10
N GLU A 130 -6.46 -2.77 21.60
CA GLU A 130 -5.80 -2.11 20.50
C GLU A 130 -6.43 -2.55 19.16
N LYS A 131 -6.69 -1.58 18.31
CA LYS A 131 -7.27 -1.80 16.98
C LYS A 131 -6.28 -1.34 15.91
N ILE A 132 -5.83 -2.27 15.07
CA ILE A 132 -4.94 -1.96 13.95
C ILE A 132 -5.70 -2.20 12.65
N PRO A 133 -5.88 -1.17 11.82
CA PRO A 133 -6.45 -1.36 10.50
C PRO A 133 -5.44 -2.08 9.60
N GLY A 134 -5.89 -3.13 8.92
CA GLY A 134 -5.10 -3.90 7.95
C GLY A 134 -5.68 -3.82 6.56
N GLY A 135 -4.82 -3.93 5.53
CA GLY A 135 -5.25 -4.06 4.14
C GLY A 135 -6.05 -2.89 3.58
N ASN A 136 -5.81 -1.65 4.04
CA ASN A 136 -6.55 -0.47 3.58
C ASN A 136 -6.43 -0.21 2.07
N PHE A 137 -5.38 -0.74 1.44
CA PHE A 137 -5.09 -0.60 0.01
C PHE A 137 -5.64 -1.76 -0.84
N LEU A 138 -6.24 -2.77 -0.21
CA LEU A 138 -6.85 -3.89 -0.91
C LEU A 138 -8.21 -3.50 -1.51
N THR A 139 -8.54 -4.10 -2.66
CA THR A 139 -9.87 -4.02 -3.25
C THR A 139 -10.89 -4.76 -2.37
N GLU A 140 -12.19 -4.57 -2.60
CA GLU A 140 -13.22 -5.26 -1.81
C GLU A 140 -13.17 -6.78 -2.00
N GLU A 141 -12.82 -7.23 -3.19
CA GLU A 141 -12.67 -8.66 -3.50
C GLU A 141 -11.47 -9.25 -2.75
N GLU A 142 -10.32 -8.57 -2.81
CA GLU A 142 -9.11 -8.96 -2.10
C GLU A 142 -9.30 -8.92 -0.58
N LYS A 143 -10.12 -8.01 -0.06
CA LYS A 143 -10.47 -7.97 1.36
C LYS A 143 -11.29 -9.17 1.80
N LYS A 144 -12.24 -9.61 0.97
CA LYS A 144 -13.03 -10.80 1.24
C LYS A 144 -12.16 -12.06 1.23
N GLU A 145 -11.29 -12.19 0.22
CA GLU A 145 -10.31 -13.28 0.12
C GLU A 145 -9.39 -13.30 1.35
N PHE A 146 -8.86 -12.16 1.74
CA PHE A 146 -8.01 -12.02 2.91
C PHE A 146 -8.72 -12.44 4.20
N VAL A 147 -9.96 -11.98 4.42
CA VAL A 147 -10.76 -12.36 5.60
C VAL A 147 -11.03 -13.86 5.62
N SER A 148 -11.44 -14.45 4.48
CA SER A 148 -11.69 -15.89 4.39
C SER A 148 -10.44 -16.71 4.70
N SER A 149 -9.30 -16.35 4.12
CA SER A 149 -8.02 -17.03 4.38
C SER A 149 -7.61 -16.91 5.85
N LEU A 150 -7.85 -15.76 6.45
CA LEU A 150 -7.48 -15.53 7.84
C LEU A 150 -8.41 -16.28 8.81
N GLU A 151 -9.71 -16.34 8.52
CA GLU A 151 -10.69 -17.11 9.29
C GLU A 151 -10.41 -18.62 9.19
N GLU A 152 -10.07 -19.11 8.01
CA GLU A 152 -9.69 -20.50 7.78
C GLU A 152 -8.47 -20.89 8.63
N ILE A 153 -7.41 -20.10 8.57
CA ILE A 153 -6.19 -20.30 9.35
C ILE A 153 -6.50 -20.27 10.87
N ILE A 154 -7.28 -19.29 11.33
CA ILE A 154 -7.65 -19.20 12.75
C ILE A 154 -8.48 -20.42 13.20
N SER A 155 -9.40 -20.89 12.35
CA SER A 155 -10.23 -22.05 12.65
C SER A 155 -9.42 -23.34 12.74
N GLU A 156 -8.45 -23.54 11.84
CA GLU A 156 -7.56 -24.71 11.82
C GLU A 156 -6.76 -24.81 13.13
N TYR A 157 -6.28 -23.72 13.63
CA TYR A 157 -5.55 -23.67 14.91
C TYR A 157 -6.45 -23.80 16.15
N ARG A 158 -7.76 -23.63 16.01
CA ARG A 158 -8.72 -23.77 17.13
C ARG A 158 -9.15 -25.21 17.31
N THR A 159 -8.97 -26.04 16.29
CA THR A 159 -9.40 -27.45 16.26
C THR A 159 -8.27 -28.42 16.61
N ASN A 160 -7.01 -27.97 16.61
CA ASN A 160 -5.82 -28.71 17.05
C ASN A 160 -5.32 -28.20 18.41
#